data_a808d982552ef7319d5e99e57fea3c5b
#
_entry.id   a808d982552ef7319d5e99e57fea3c5b
#
_cell.length_a   1.000
_cell.length_b   1.000
_cell.length_c   1.000
_cell.angle_alpha   90.00
_cell.angle_beta   90.00
_cell.angle_gamma   90.00
#
_symmetry.space_group_name_H-M   'P 1'
#
loop_
_entity.id
_entity.type
_entity.pdbx_description
1 polymer ?
#
loop_
_entity_poly.entity_id
_entity_poly.type
_entity_poly.pdbx_seq_one_letter_code
_entity_poly.pdbx_strand_id
1 'polypeptide(L)'
;LYTRDEVLAVDGLLKELLTTILHIMEENTETIMPGFTHLQKAQPITLAHHMGAYFEMFKRDRLRLHDIYERMNYCPLGSGALAGTTYPLDREYTAELLGFYGPTLNSMDGVSDRDYLIEFLSACATIMMHLSRFSEEVIIWNSNEYQFVEIDDAYSTGSSIMPQKKNPDIAELVRGKTGRVYGALMSLLTTMKGIPLAYNKDMQEDKELSFDAMDTVKGCVALFNGMLCLLYTSPSPRDCS
;
A
#
# COMPACT_ATOMS: atom_id res chain seq x y z
N LEU A 1 12.71 -7.74 12.50
CA LEU A 1 11.54 -8.63 12.73
C LEU A 1 10.25 -7.90 12.47
N TYR A 2 9.90 -6.87 13.23
CA TYR A 2 8.63 -6.14 13.09
C TYR A 2 8.37 -5.70 11.63
N THR A 3 9.32 -5.00 10.99
CA THR A 3 9.15 -4.56 9.60
C THR A 3 8.98 -5.73 8.62
N ARG A 4 9.66 -6.85 8.87
CA ARG A 4 9.50 -8.08 8.08
C ARG A 4 8.07 -8.61 8.16
N ASP A 5 7.50 -8.64 9.36
CA ASP A 5 6.13 -9.09 9.58
C ASP A 5 5.13 -8.12 8.93
N GLU A 6 5.41 -6.81 8.96
CA GLU A 6 4.59 -5.79 8.30
C GLU A 6 4.63 -5.90 6.76
N VAL A 7 5.79 -6.23 6.17
CA VAL A 7 5.89 -6.51 4.72
C VAL A 7 4.98 -7.68 4.34
N LEU A 8 4.99 -8.75 5.12
CA LEU A 8 4.12 -9.92 4.88
C LEU A 8 2.65 -9.60 5.10
N ALA A 9 2.33 -8.77 6.10
CA ALA A 9 0.96 -8.35 6.37
C ALA A 9 0.40 -7.51 5.22
N VAL A 10 1.17 -6.54 4.70
CA VAL A 10 0.76 -5.73 3.54
C VAL A 10 0.64 -6.58 2.28
N ASP A 11 1.56 -7.53 2.04
CA ASP A 11 1.45 -8.47 0.91
C ASP A 11 0.18 -9.31 0.99
N GLY A 12 -0.18 -9.79 2.18
CA GLY A 12 -1.43 -10.52 2.42
C GLY A 12 -2.66 -9.71 2.06
N LEU A 13 -2.74 -8.46 2.52
CA LEU A 13 -3.83 -7.54 2.20
C LEU A 13 -3.92 -7.21 0.70
N LEU A 14 -2.78 -7.02 0.04
CA LEU A 14 -2.76 -6.82 -1.42
C LEU A 14 -3.22 -8.06 -2.18
N LYS A 15 -2.92 -9.26 -1.67
CA LYS A 15 -3.41 -10.50 -2.26
C LYS A 15 -4.94 -10.58 -2.17
N GLU A 16 -5.52 -10.21 -1.03
CA GLU A 16 -6.99 -10.14 -0.87
C GLU A 16 -7.60 -9.12 -1.85
N LEU A 17 -7.03 -7.92 -1.93
CA LEU A 17 -7.47 -6.88 -2.87
C LEU A 17 -7.40 -7.37 -4.33
N LEU A 18 -6.32 -8.04 -4.72
CA LEU A 18 -6.19 -8.63 -6.06
C LEU A 18 -7.25 -9.70 -6.33
N THR A 19 -7.59 -10.50 -5.31
CA THR A 19 -8.65 -11.52 -5.43
C THR A 19 -10.02 -10.85 -5.67
N THR A 20 -10.32 -9.78 -4.95
CA THR A 20 -11.55 -9.00 -5.17
C THR A 20 -11.60 -8.38 -6.55
N ILE A 21 -10.50 -7.76 -7.00
CA ILE A 21 -10.43 -7.17 -8.35
C ILE A 21 -10.62 -8.25 -9.43
N LEU A 22 -9.98 -9.42 -9.26
CA LEU A 22 -10.12 -10.54 -10.20
C LEU A 22 -11.58 -11.01 -10.30
N HIS A 23 -12.26 -11.13 -9.16
CA HIS A 23 -13.68 -11.52 -9.13
C HIS A 23 -14.57 -10.51 -9.87
N ILE A 24 -14.36 -9.20 -9.62
CA ILE A 24 -15.06 -8.16 -10.39
C ILE A 24 -14.76 -8.27 -11.88
N MET A 25 -13.53 -8.57 -12.27
CA MET A 25 -13.17 -8.76 -13.68
C MET A 25 -13.91 -9.96 -14.31
N GLU A 26 -13.97 -11.09 -13.61
CA GLU A 26 -14.64 -12.32 -14.10
C GLU A 26 -16.13 -12.09 -14.32
N GLU A 27 -16.78 -11.33 -13.45
CA GLU A 27 -18.21 -11.03 -13.55
C GLU A 27 -18.55 -9.97 -14.61
N ASN A 28 -17.57 -9.15 -15.05
CA ASN A 28 -17.78 -7.98 -15.88
C ASN A 28 -17.03 -8.00 -17.23
N THR A 29 -16.82 -9.19 -17.78
CA THR A 29 -16.14 -9.35 -19.08
C THR A 29 -16.93 -8.75 -20.25
N GLU A 30 -18.26 -8.68 -20.13
CA GLU A 30 -19.18 -8.16 -21.14
C GLU A 30 -19.76 -6.77 -20.78
N THR A 31 -19.46 -6.24 -19.58
CA THR A 31 -19.95 -4.93 -19.13
C THR A 31 -19.20 -3.82 -19.83
N ILE A 32 -19.84 -3.22 -20.85
CA ILE A 32 -19.25 -2.16 -21.68
C ILE A 32 -19.36 -0.81 -20.96
N MET A 33 -18.25 -0.07 -20.92
CA MET A 33 -18.19 1.28 -20.39
C MET A 33 -17.35 2.19 -21.30
N PRO A 34 -17.51 3.52 -21.24
CA PRO A 34 -16.62 4.43 -21.96
C PRO A 34 -15.25 4.47 -21.29
N GLY A 35 -14.19 4.29 -22.07
CA GLY A 35 -12.84 4.61 -21.67
C GLY A 35 -12.55 6.09 -21.90
N PHE A 36 -11.75 6.69 -21.00
CA PHE A 36 -11.46 8.12 -21.00
C PHE A 36 -9.97 8.39 -21.20
N THR A 37 -9.66 9.45 -21.94
CA THR A 37 -8.38 10.14 -21.94
C THR A 37 -8.65 11.63 -21.74
N HIS A 38 -7.88 12.33 -20.90
CA HIS A 38 -8.10 13.75 -20.57
C HIS A 38 -9.53 14.03 -20.05
N LEU A 39 -10.15 13.06 -19.37
CA LEU A 39 -11.55 13.08 -18.94
C LEU A 39 -12.56 13.27 -20.12
N GLN A 40 -12.13 12.99 -21.35
CA GLN A 40 -12.97 12.95 -22.54
C GLN A 40 -13.20 11.50 -22.98
N LYS A 41 -14.42 11.17 -23.42
CA LYS A 41 -14.73 9.83 -23.95
C LYS A 41 -13.83 9.52 -25.14
N ALA A 42 -13.15 8.38 -25.09
CA ALA A 42 -12.22 7.94 -26.13
C ALA A 42 -12.73 6.68 -26.85
N GLN A 43 -12.58 5.52 -26.21
CA GLN A 43 -12.93 4.23 -26.80
C GLN A 43 -13.83 3.44 -25.85
N PRO A 44 -14.74 2.59 -26.35
CA PRO A 44 -15.45 1.64 -25.51
C PRO A 44 -14.45 0.59 -24.98
N ILE A 45 -14.60 0.25 -23.73
CA ILE A 45 -13.84 -0.79 -23.04
C ILE A 45 -14.81 -1.66 -22.23
N THR A 46 -14.35 -2.77 -21.68
CA THR A 46 -15.10 -3.47 -20.63
C THR A 46 -14.65 -3.03 -19.25
N LEU A 47 -15.51 -3.16 -18.25
CA LEU A 47 -15.15 -2.93 -16.86
C LEU A 47 -14.01 -3.86 -16.44
N ALA A 48 -14.04 -5.13 -16.88
CA ALA A 48 -12.96 -6.09 -16.65
C ALA A 48 -11.60 -5.57 -17.17
N HIS A 49 -11.57 -4.97 -18.36
CA HIS A 49 -10.34 -4.42 -18.92
C HIS A 49 -9.81 -3.25 -18.09
N HIS A 50 -10.71 -2.38 -17.62
CA HIS A 50 -10.33 -1.25 -16.75
C HIS A 50 -9.78 -1.72 -15.42
N MET A 51 -10.48 -2.64 -14.75
CA MET A 51 -10.05 -3.24 -13.48
C MET A 51 -8.72 -3.99 -13.62
N GLY A 52 -8.48 -4.60 -14.78
CA GLY A 52 -7.21 -5.26 -15.12
C GLY A 52 -6.01 -4.32 -15.04
N ALA A 53 -6.16 -3.04 -15.32
CA ALA A 53 -5.08 -2.07 -15.16
C ALA A 53 -4.67 -1.91 -13.69
N TYR A 54 -5.62 -1.84 -12.77
CA TYR A 54 -5.34 -1.79 -11.32
C TYR A 54 -4.80 -3.13 -10.80
N PHE A 55 -5.31 -4.24 -11.30
CA PHE A 55 -4.77 -5.57 -11.01
C PHE A 55 -3.26 -5.63 -11.31
N GLU A 56 -2.83 -5.18 -12.47
CA GLU A 56 -1.41 -5.16 -12.86
C GLU A 56 -0.58 -4.17 -12.00
N MET A 57 -1.17 -3.04 -11.55
CA MET A 57 -0.49 -2.12 -10.63
C MET A 57 -0.19 -2.81 -9.29
N PHE A 58 -1.19 -3.38 -8.63
CA PHE A 58 -1.02 -4.03 -7.32
C PHE A 58 -0.22 -5.34 -7.40
N LYS A 59 -0.27 -6.05 -8.52
CA LYS A 59 0.61 -7.18 -8.77
C LYS A 59 2.09 -6.76 -8.78
N ARG A 60 2.43 -5.64 -9.42
CA ARG A 60 3.78 -5.07 -9.36
C ARG A 60 4.16 -4.61 -7.96
N ASP A 61 3.20 -4.11 -7.17
CA ASP A 61 3.46 -3.72 -5.78
C ASP A 61 3.83 -4.92 -4.92
N ARG A 62 3.16 -6.06 -5.08
CA ARG A 62 3.54 -7.31 -4.41
C ARG A 62 4.96 -7.76 -4.79
N LEU A 63 5.35 -7.65 -6.04
CA LEU A 63 6.72 -7.97 -6.46
C LEU A 63 7.76 -7.06 -5.76
N ARG A 64 7.45 -5.76 -5.59
CA ARG A 64 8.31 -4.85 -4.79
C ARG A 64 8.46 -5.33 -3.36
N LEU A 65 7.37 -5.75 -2.71
CA LEU A 65 7.41 -6.27 -1.34
C LEU A 65 8.24 -7.55 -1.23
N HIS A 66 8.16 -8.46 -2.20
CA HIS A 66 8.99 -9.66 -2.25
C HIS A 66 10.47 -9.30 -2.39
N ASP A 67 10.82 -8.38 -3.28
CA ASP A 67 12.20 -7.94 -3.47
C ASP A 67 12.78 -7.29 -2.20
N ILE A 68 11.96 -6.52 -1.48
CA ILE A 68 12.35 -5.91 -0.20
C ILE A 68 12.57 -7.00 0.86
N TYR A 69 11.67 -7.97 0.94
CA TYR A 69 11.80 -9.07 1.88
C TYR A 69 13.12 -9.82 1.71
N GLU A 70 13.50 -10.12 0.48
CA GLU A 70 14.77 -10.80 0.18
C GLU A 70 15.99 -9.99 0.65
N ARG A 71 16.00 -8.68 0.45
CA ARG A 71 17.14 -7.83 0.85
C ARG A 71 17.18 -7.57 2.35
N MET A 72 16.03 -7.46 3.01
CA MET A 72 15.97 -7.14 4.45
C MET A 72 16.17 -8.34 5.37
N ASN A 73 16.13 -9.56 4.87
CA ASN A 73 16.07 -10.75 5.71
C ASN A 73 17.45 -11.21 6.20
N TYR A 74 18.26 -10.26 6.71
CA TYR A 74 19.55 -10.50 7.35
C TYR A 74 19.57 -9.96 8.76
N CYS A 75 20.20 -10.73 9.70
CA CYS A 75 20.17 -10.45 11.13
C CYS A 75 21.28 -9.48 11.55
N PRO A 76 20.97 -8.29 12.10
CA PRO A 76 21.98 -7.36 12.58
C PRO A 76 22.51 -7.68 13.96
N LEU A 77 21.89 -8.60 14.72
CA LEU A 77 22.27 -8.90 16.09
C LEU A 77 23.70 -9.42 16.16
N GLY A 78 24.40 -9.03 17.22
CA GLY A 78 25.81 -9.31 17.40
C GLY A 78 26.76 -8.27 16.78
N SER A 79 26.22 -7.25 16.08
CA SER A 79 27.02 -6.12 15.57
C SER A 79 27.61 -5.24 16.69
N GLY A 80 27.06 -5.33 17.91
CA GLY A 80 27.46 -4.48 19.03
C GLY A 80 27.16 -3.01 18.77
N ALA A 81 28.03 -2.12 19.28
CA ALA A 81 27.89 -0.69 19.00
C ALA A 81 28.29 -0.34 17.56
N LEU A 82 29.31 -1.01 16.99
CA LEU A 82 29.80 -0.83 15.63
C LEU A 82 30.78 -1.92 15.14
N ALA A 83 31.50 -2.57 16.04
CA ALA A 83 32.60 -3.48 15.71
C ALA A 83 32.45 -4.87 16.36
N GLY A 84 31.24 -5.30 16.63
CA GLY A 84 30.96 -6.57 17.28
C GLY A 84 31.21 -6.54 18.79
N THR A 85 31.58 -7.70 19.36
CA THR A 85 31.79 -7.90 20.81
C THR A 85 32.89 -8.89 21.02
N THR A 86 33.51 -8.84 22.19
CA THR A 86 34.51 -9.84 22.67
C THR A 86 33.87 -11.10 23.27
N TYR A 87 32.55 -11.10 23.46
CA TYR A 87 31.82 -12.31 23.91
C TYR A 87 31.69 -13.30 22.74
N PRO A 88 31.77 -14.62 23.04
CA PRO A 88 31.67 -15.67 22.02
C PRO A 88 30.21 -15.88 21.60
N LEU A 89 29.67 -14.93 20.82
CA LEU A 89 28.31 -15.01 20.28
C LEU A 89 28.30 -15.86 19.03
N ASP A 90 27.30 -16.75 18.91
CA ASP A 90 26.98 -17.47 17.69
C ASP A 90 25.92 -16.68 16.90
N ARG A 91 26.38 -15.88 15.95
CA ARG A 91 25.51 -15.03 15.12
C ARG A 91 24.70 -15.82 14.09
N GLU A 92 25.28 -16.92 13.58
CA GLU A 92 24.57 -17.81 12.63
C GLU A 92 23.39 -18.48 13.34
N TYR A 93 23.61 -19.07 14.52
CA TYR A 93 22.55 -19.67 15.32
C TYR A 93 21.46 -18.66 15.70
N THR A 94 21.83 -17.43 16.04
CA THR A 94 20.87 -16.37 16.33
C THR A 94 20.02 -16.02 15.10
N ALA A 95 20.63 -15.93 13.92
CA ALA A 95 19.93 -15.65 12.68
C ALA A 95 18.96 -16.80 12.31
N GLU A 96 19.40 -18.05 12.47
CA GLU A 96 18.57 -19.24 12.24
C GLU A 96 17.33 -19.27 13.13
N LEU A 97 17.51 -19.07 14.44
CA LEU A 97 16.39 -19.05 15.41
C LEU A 97 15.35 -17.96 15.12
N LEU A 98 15.77 -16.85 14.53
CA LEU A 98 14.90 -15.73 14.16
C LEU A 98 14.38 -15.81 12.71
N GLY A 99 14.74 -16.86 11.97
CA GLY A 99 14.30 -17.08 10.60
C GLY A 99 14.87 -16.10 9.60
N PHE A 100 16.09 -15.58 9.84
CA PHE A 100 16.85 -14.80 8.87
C PHE A 100 17.67 -15.71 7.97
N TYR A 101 18.08 -15.23 6.80
CA TYR A 101 18.98 -15.96 5.89
C TYR A 101 20.40 -16.10 6.42
N GLY A 102 20.81 -15.23 7.32
CA GLY A 102 22.09 -15.20 7.95
C GLY A 102 22.36 -13.87 8.66
N PRO A 103 23.52 -13.69 9.30
CA PRO A 103 23.89 -12.41 9.90
C PRO A 103 24.33 -11.40 8.83
N THR A 104 24.21 -10.10 9.15
CA THR A 104 24.83 -9.04 8.34
C THR A 104 26.35 -9.20 8.34
N LEU A 105 26.97 -8.98 7.16
CA LEU A 105 28.41 -9.25 6.95
C LEU A 105 29.32 -8.19 7.58
N ASN A 106 28.85 -6.93 7.63
CA ASN A 106 29.59 -5.83 8.23
C ASN A 106 28.84 -5.26 9.42
N SER A 107 29.50 -5.19 10.58
CA SER A 107 28.86 -4.77 11.83
C SER A 107 28.52 -3.28 11.86
N MET A 108 29.30 -2.43 11.22
CA MET A 108 28.98 -0.99 11.13
C MET A 108 27.75 -0.75 10.28
N ASP A 109 27.66 -1.44 9.15
CA ASP A 109 26.50 -1.43 8.27
C ASP A 109 25.27 -1.99 8.98
N GLY A 110 25.38 -3.14 9.64
CA GLY A 110 24.29 -3.78 10.38
C GLY A 110 23.70 -2.91 11.51
N VAL A 111 24.49 -1.98 12.09
CA VAL A 111 24.00 -0.99 13.06
C VAL A 111 23.33 0.21 12.36
N SER A 112 23.88 0.63 11.25
CA SER A 112 23.53 1.87 10.52
C SER A 112 22.40 1.71 9.52
N ASP A 113 22.21 0.51 8.96
CA ASP A 113 21.29 0.25 7.87
C ASP A 113 19.83 0.61 8.23
N ARG A 114 19.21 1.36 7.33
CA ARG A 114 17.77 1.67 7.30
C ARG A 114 17.22 1.56 5.87
N ASP A 115 17.99 1.01 4.93
CA ASP A 115 17.59 0.87 3.54
C ASP A 115 16.31 0.03 3.42
N TYR A 116 16.22 -1.07 4.19
CA TYR A 116 15.03 -1.91 4.24
C TYR A 116 13.75 -1.13 4.61
N LEU A 117 13.89 -0.12 5.48
CA LEU A 117 12.76 0.70 5.93
C LEU A 117 12.40 1.76 4.89
N ILE A 118 13.41 2.39 4.26
CA ILE A 118 13.24 3.33 3.14
C ILE A 118 12.59 2.63 1.96
N GLU A 119 13.08 1.45 1.58
CA GLU A 119 12.49 0.65 0.50
C GLU A 119 11.04 0.27 0.79
N PHE A 120 10.74 -0.16 2.02
CA PHE A 120 9.37 -0.50 2.40
C PHE A 120 8.45 0.72 2.39
N LEU A 121 8.85 1.85 2.96
CA LEU A 121 8.08 3.09 2.89
C LEU A 121 7.89 3.58 1.44
N SER A 122 8.89 3.37 0.57
CA SER A 122 8.77 3.67 -0.85
C SER A 122 7.74 2.77 -1.55
N ALA A 123 7.71 1.48 -1.23
CA ALA A 123 6.67 0.58 -1.70
C ALA A 123 5.29 0.99 -1.17
N CYS A 124 5.18 1.32 0.12
CA CYS A 124 3.96 1.84 0.74
C CYS A 124 3.46 3.12 0.05
N ALA A 125 4.35 4.05 -0.25
CA ALA A 125 4.03 5.27 -0.99
C ALA A 125 3.51 4.97 -2.40
N THR A 126 4.09 3.98 -3.08
CA THR A 126 3.63 3.54 -4.41
C THR A 126 2.27 2.86 -4.34
N ILE A 127 2.03 1.99 -3.36
CA ILE A 127 0.73 1.37 -3.10
C ILE A 127 -0.34 2.45 -2.87
N MET A 128 -0.05 3.41 -2.00
CA MET A 128 -0.98 4.51 -1.71
C MET A 128 -1.24 5.40 -2.93
N MET A 129 -0.26 5.59 -3.81
CA MET A 129 -0.46 6.30 -5.08
C MET A 129 -1.44 5.53 -5.99
N HIS A 130 -1.30 4.21 -6.09
CA HIS A 130 -2.23 3.38 -6.86
C HIS A 130 -3.64 3.41 -6.26
N LEU A 131 -3.76 3.26 -4.93
CA LEU A 131 -5.04 3.37 -4.22
C LEU A 131 -5.67 4.76 -4.40
N SER A 132 -4.88 5.84 -4.35
CA SER A 132 -5.37 7.21 -4.55
C SER A 132 -5.93 7.41 -5.95
N ARG A 133 -5.28 6.88 -6.98
CA ARG A 133 -5.77 6.92 -8.37
C ARG A 133 -7.08 6.14 -8.50
N PHE A 134 -7.14 4.95 -7.94
CA PHE A 134 -8.35 4.12 -7.97
C PHE A 134 -9.49 4.79 -7.19
N SER A 135 -9.18 5.36 -6.03
CA SER A 135 -10.15 6.14 -5.24
C SER A 135 -10.75 7.29 -6.04
N GLU A 136 -9.92 8.03 -6.79
CA GLU A 136 -10.39 9.13 -7.64
C GLU A 136 -11.39 8.63 -8.69
N GLU A 137 -11.12 7.50 -9.33
CA GLU A 137 -12.05 6.95 -10.33
C GLU A 137 -13.36 6.47 -9.70
N VAL A 138 -13.30 5.81 -8.52
CA VAL A 138 -14.50 5.42 -7.79
C VAL A 138 -15.34 6.64 -7.41
N ILE A 139 -14.70 7.73 -6.98
CA ILE A 139 -15.38 8.99 -6.65
C ILE A 139 -16.09 9.57 -7.91
N ILE A 140 -15.37 9.60 -9.04
CA ILE A 140 -15.93 10.07 -10.31
C ILE A 140 -17.11 9.16 -10.73
N TRP A 141 -16.92 7.84 -10.67
CA TRP A 141 -17.96 6.89 -11.11
C TRP A 141 -19.21 6.90 -10.22
N ASN A 142 -19.05 7.23 -8.92
CA ASN A 142 -20.17 7.35 -7.98
C ASN A 142 -20.85 8.72 -8.02
N SER A 143 -20.32 9.68 -8.79
CA SER A 143 -20.90 11.02 -8.88
C SER A 143 -22.26 11.00 -9.62
N ASN A 144 -23.10 12.02 -9.35
CA ASN A 144 -24.39 12.17 -10.00
C ASN A 144 -24.33 12.28 -11.51
N GLU A 145 -23.18 12.75 -12.03
CA GLU A 145 -22.93 12.96 -13.46
C GLU A 145 -22.59 11.67 -14.21
N TYR A 146 -21.92 10.71 -13.51
CA TYR A 146 -21.46 9.46 -14.13
C TYR A 146 -22.32 8.26 -13.77
N GLN A 147 -22.60 8.06 -12.48
CA GLN A 147 -23.44 6.97 -11.97
C GLN A 147 -23.09 5.58 -12.52
N PHE A 148 -21.81 5.29 -12.69
CA PHE A 148 -21.35 3.98 -13.17
C PHE A 148 -21.35 2.94 -12.08
N VAL A 149 -21.17 3.37 -10.82
CA VAL A 149 -21.15 2.53 -9.64
C VAL A 149 -21.93 3.18 -8.50
N GLU A 150 -22.43 2.35 -7.60
CA GLU A 150 -23.01 2.77 -6.32
C GLU A 150 -22.23 2.13 -5.18
N ILE A 151 -21.82 2.96 -4.21
CA ILE A 151 -21.11 2.50 -3.00
C ILE A 151 -22.18 2.09 -1.98
N ASP A 152 -21.97 0.94 -1.33
CA ASP A 152 -22.83 0.46 -0.25
C ASP A 152 -22.91 1.45 0.92
N ASP A 153 -24.05 1.50 1.59
CA ASP A 153 -24.28 2.39 2.74
C ASP A 153 -23.28 2.17 3.90
N ALA A 154 -22.71 0.97 4.02
CA ALA A 154 -21.69 0.68 5.02
C ALA A 154 -20.36 1.43 4.78
N TYR A 155 -20.13 1.89 3.57
CA TYR A 155 -18.91 2.58 3.13
C TYR A 155 -19.16 4.01 2.61
N SER A 156 -20.37 4.51 2.79
CA SER A 156 -20.76 5.88 2.42
C SER A 156 -21.42 6.57 3.61
N THR A 157 -21.31 7.90 3.66
CA THR A 157 -22.07 8.68 4.65
C THR A 157 -23.20 9.45 3.98
N GLY A 158 -24.39 9.36 4.57
CA GLY A 158 -25.53 10.18 4.19
C GLY A 158 -25.45 11.59 4.79
N SER A 159 -26.10 12.53 4.15
CA SER A 159 -26.31 13.86 4.73
C SER A 159 -27.62 13.87 5.53
N SER A 160 -27.60 14.38 6.75
CA SER A 160 -28.83 14.58 7.55
C SER A 160 -29.78 15.59 6.92
N ILE A 161 -29.28 16.51 6.10
CA ILE A 161 -30.05 17.56 5.41
C ILE A 161 -30.53 17.08 4.04
N MET A 162 -29.76 16.19 3.39
CA MET A 162 -30.03 15.65 2.06
C MET A 162 -29.97 14.11 2.10
N PRO A 163 -31.06 13.42 2.51
CA PRO A 163 -31.03 11.97 2.70
C PRO A 163 -30.65 11.14 1.47
N GLN A 164 -30.86 11.68 0.27
CA GLN A 164 -30.48 11.06 -1.00
C GLN A 164 -29.00 11.19 -1.35
N LYS A 165 -28.23 12.01 -0.60
CA LYS A 165 -26.83 12.24 -0.86
C LYS A 165 -25.97 11.18 -0.19
N LYS A 166 -25.24 10.39 -0.98
CA LYS A 166 -24.25 9.42 -0.52
C LYS A 166 -22.85 9.95 -0.87
N ASN A 167 -21.99 10.11 0.14
CA ASN A 167 -20.63 10.60 -0.06
C ASN A 167 -19.66 9.41 -0.09
N PRO A 168 -18.69 9.38 -1.02
CA PRO A 168 -17.70 8.32 -1.13
C PRO A 168 -16.54 8.49 -0.13
N ASP A 169 -16.87 8.61 1.17
CA ASP A 169 -15.91 9.03 2.21
C ASP A 169 -14.68 8.14 2.31
N ILE A 170 -14.85 6.83 2.19
CA ILE A 170 -13.71 5.90 2.27
C ILE A 170 -12.72 6.18 1.14
N ALA A 171 -13.21 6.34 -0.09
CA ALA A 171 -12.35 6.67 -1.23
C ALA A 171 -11.64 8.04 -1.03
N GLU A 172 -12.37 9.04 -0.52
CA GLU A 172 -11.79 10.36 -0.23
C GLU A 172 -10.72 10.30 0.87
N LEU A 173 -10.99 9.56 1.96
CA LEU A 173 -10.04 9.38 3.06
C LEU A 173 -8.79 8.62 2.62
N VAL A 174 -8.92 7.57 1.83
CA VAL A 174 -7.77 6.85 1.26
C VAL A 174 -6.92 7.77 0.39
N ARG A 175 -7.56 8.54 -0.51
CA ARG A 175 -6.89 9.55 -1.33
C ARG A 175 -6.16 10.58 -0.45
N GLY A 176 -6.79 11.10 0.60
CA GLY A 176 -6.21 12.08 1.51
C GLY A 176 -5.03 11.54 2.33
N LYS A 177 -5.13 10.29 2.83
CA LYS A 177 -4.09 9.65 3.65
C LYS A 177 -2.80 9.34 2.86
N THR A 178 -2.84 9.36 1.54
CA THR A 178 -1.66 9.15 0.68
C THR A 178 -0.53 10.14 1.01
N GLY A 179 -0.87 11.43 1.23
CA GLY A 179 0.11 12.44 1.59
C GLY A 179 0.81 12.18 2.93
N ARG A 180 0.13 11.53 3.88
CA ARG A 180 0.72 11.13 5.17
C ARG A 180 1.85 10.11 4.99
N VAL A 181 1.64 9.11 4.14
CA VAL A 181 2.66 8.08 3.84
C VAL A 181 3.82 8.68 3.04
N TYR A 182 3.55 9.59 2.09
CA TYR A 182 4.61 10.33 1.40
C TYR A 182 5.47 11.14 2.36
N GLY A 183 4.82 11.81 3.32
CA GLY A 183 5.51 12.58 4.36
C GLY A 183 6.44 11.71 5.21
N ALA A 184 6.01 10.51 5.59
CA ALA A 184 6.82 9.56 6.34
C ALA A 184 8.07 9.13 5.57
N LEU A 185 7.95 8.77 4.29
CA LEU A 185 9.08 8.43 3.44
C LEU A 185 10.07 9.60 3.31
N MET A 186 9.56 10.80 3.04
CA MET A 186 10.41 11.99 2.89
C MET A 186 11.11 12.35 4.21
N SER A 187 10.42 12.19 5.34
CA SER A 187 10.99 12.41 6.66
C SER A 187 12.14 11.44 6.94
N LEU A 188 11.96 10.14 6.66
CA LEU A 188 13.01 9.14 6.87
C LEU A 188 14.23 9.40 5.96
N LEU A 189 14.02 9.70 4.70
CA LEU A 189 15.09 10.08 3.76
C LEU A 189 15.86 11.31 4.27
N THR A 190 15.14 12.30 4.82
CA THR A 190 15.73 13.50 5.37
C THR A 190 16.53 13.21 6.64
N THR A 191 16.03 12.32 7.51
CA THR A 191 16.74 11.89 8.71
C THR A 191 18.05 11.19 8.37
N MET A 192 18.02 10.27 7.41
CA MET A 192 19.19 9.44 7.06
C MET A 192 20.26 10.20 6.27
N LYS A 193 19.90 11.26 5.54
CA LYS A 193 20.88 12.02 4.76
C LYS A 193 21.95 12.63 5.66
N GLY A 194 23.21 12.47 5.33
CA GLY A 194 24.35 13.20 5.93
C GLY A 194 24.72 12.77 7.35
N ILE A 195 24.09 11.76 7.95
CA ILE A 195 24.55 11.21 9.22
C ILE A 195 25.73 10.24 8.97
N PRO A 196 26.77 10.27 9.83
CA PRO A 196 27.90 9.36 9.69
C PRO A 196 27.55 7.94 10.16
N LEU A 197 28.43 6.98 9.85
CA LEU A 197 28.42 5.64 10.44
C LEU A 197 28.73 5.76 11.95
N ALA A 198 28.33 4.90 12.84
CA ALA A 198 27.44 3.79 12.75
C ALA A 198 26.03 4.20 13.27
N TYR A 199 25.87 4.50 14.59
CA TYR A 199 24.62 4.92 15.18
C TYR A 199 24.66 6.40 15.61
N ASN A 200 23.59 7.11 15.28
CA ASN A 200 23.32 8.47 15.73
C ASN A 200 21.88 8.56 16.25
N LYS A 201 21.62 9.44 17.20
CA LYS A 201 20.30 9.60 17.83
C LYS A 201 19.19 9.96 16.84
N ASP A 202 19.53 10.61 15.73
CA ASP A 202 18.62 10.92 14.61
C ASP A 202 17.85 9.68 14.14
N MET A 203 18.49 8.51 14.19
CA MET A 203 17.87 7.23 13.80
C MET A 203 16.69 6.81 14.68
N GLN A 204 16.45 7.46 15.83
CA GLN A 204 15.27 7.18 16.66
C GLN A 204 13.98 7.68 16.01
N GLU A 205 14.07 8.67 15.11
CA GLU A 205 12.95 9.20 14.34
C GLU A 205 12.41 8.18 13.30
N ASP A 206 13.11 7.07 13.09
CA ASP A 206 12.68 6.01 12.16
C ASP A 206 11.39 5.30 12.59
N LYS A 207 11.05 5.28 13.90
CA LYS A 207 10.01 4.43 14.45
C LYS A 207 8.60 5.01 14.30
N GLU A 208 8.35 6.18 14.86
CA GLU A 208 7.00 6.75 14.92
C GLU A 208 6.41 6.94 13.52
N LEU A 209 7.19 7.54 12.61
CA LEU A 209 6.75 7.79 11.24
C LEU A 209 6.53 6.49 10.44
N SER A 210 7.35 5.47 10.70
CA SER A 210 7.24 4.20 10.00
C SER A 210 6.05 3.38 10.49
N PHE A 211 5.86 3.29 11.79
CA PHE A 211 4.71 2.59 12.38
C PHE A 211 3.39 3.24 11.92
N ASP A 212 3.32 4.56 11.96
CA ASP A 212 2.17 5.31 11.50
C ASP A 212 1.87 5.08 10.01
N ALA A 213 2.91 5.07 9.17
CA ALA A 213 2.75 4.80 7.76
C ALA A 213 2.26 3.35 7.49
N MET A 214 2.83 2.37 8.18
CA MET A 214 2.45 0.95 8.05
C MET A 214 0.99 0.73 8.46
N ASP A 215 0.57 1.28 9.59
CA ASP A 215 -0.82 1.18 10.06
C ASP A 215 -1.78 1.91 9.11
N THR A 216 -1.36 3.06 8.59
CA THR A 216 -2.14 3.81 7.59
C THR A 216 -2.34 3.00 6.31
N VAL A 217 -1.29 2.38 5.77
CA VAL A 217 -1.37 1.58 4.54
C VAL A 217 -2.24 0.36 4.75
N LYS A 218 -2.04 -0.41 5.84
CA LYS A 218 -2.86 -1.59 6.15
C LYS A 218 -4.34 -1.21 6.26
N GLY A 219 -4.65 -0.16 7.02
CA GLY A 219 -6.02 0.32 7.17
C GLY A 219 -6.64 0.78 5.84
N CYS A 220 -5.89 1.49 5.00
CA CYS A 220 -6.37 1.95 3.70
C CYS A 220 -6.63 0.78 2.74
N VAL A 221 -5.71 -0.19 2.63
CA VAL A 221 -5.89 -1.37 1.76
C VAL A 221 -7.09 -2.18 2.21
N ALA A 222 -7.23 -2.46 3.50
CA ALA A 222 -8.33 -3.25 4.05
C ALA A 222 -9.70 -2.58 3.84
N LEU A 223 -9.81 -1.28 4.16
CA LEU A 223 -11.05 -0.54 3.98
C LEU A 223 -11.43 -0.38 2.51
N PHE A 224 -10.45 -0.12 1.65
CA PHE A 224 -10.67 0.00 0.22
C PHE A 224 -11.12 -1.34 -0.39
N ASN A 225 -10.51 -2.44 0.02
CA ASN A 225 -10.92 -3.78 -0.39
C ASN A 225 -12.37 -4.08 0.04
N GLY A 226 -12.73 -3.79 1.30
CA GLY A 226 -14.09 -3.96 1.79
C GLY A 226 -15.12 -3.14 1.01
N MET A 227 -14.78 -1.89 0.67
CA MET A 227 -15.61 -1.04 -0.18
C MET A 227 -15.81 -1.64 -1.58
N LEU A 228 -14.74 -2.16 -2.20
CA LEU A 228 -14.84 -2.79 -3.53
C LEU A 228 -15.67 -4.07 -3.52
N CYS A 229 -15.62 -4.88 -2.46
CA CYS A 229 -16.43 -6.10 -2.33
C CYS A 229 -17.95 -5.83 -2.36
N LEU A 230 -18.35 -4.63 -1.96
CA LEU A 230 -19.76 -4.22 -1.90
C LEU A 230 -20.09 -3.12 -2.93
N LEU A 231 -19.25 -2.98 -3.95
CA LEU A 231 -19.51 -2.02 -5.03
C LEU A 231 -20.54 -2.60 -6.00
N TYR A 232 -21.65 -1.90 -6.18
CA TYR A 232 -22.65 -2.28 -7.17
C TYR A 232 -22.36 -1.55 -8.48
N THR A 233 -22.27 -2.30 -9.57
CA THR A 233 -22.24 -1.72 -10.91
C THR A 233 -23.65 -1.30 -11.29
N SER A 234 -23.83 -0.09 -11.79
CA SER A 234 -25.10 0.34 -12.37
C SER A 234 -25.46 -0.58 -13.54
N PRO A 235 -26.73 -0.97 -13.72
CA PRO A 235 -27.17 -1.63 -14.94
C PRO A 235 -26.78 -0.78 -16.15
N SER A 236 -26.46 -1.45 -17.27
CA SER A 236 -25.90 -0.89 -18.52
C SER A 236 -26.30 0.56 -18.79
N PRO A 237 -25.40 1.43 -19.33
CA PRO A 237 -25.74 2.79 -19.74
C PRO A 237 -26.96 2.90 -20.69
N ARG A 238 -27.47 1.78 -21.19
CA ARG A 238 -28.73 1.74 -21.97
C ARG A 238 -29.98 1.89 -21.11
N ASP A 239 -29.89 1.70 -19.80
CA ASP A 239 -31.01 1.78 -18.87
C ASP A 239 -31.09 3.17 -18.19
N CYS A 240 -30.15 4.06 -18.47
CA CYS A 240 -30.09 5.45 -18.02
C CYS A 240 -30.56 6.43 -19.13
N SER A 241 -31.65 6.13 -19.82
CA SER A 241 -32.28 7.05 -20.80
C SER A 241 -33.43 7.82 -20.17
#